data_f7f6ab72a4b9e985d93b14a67e19cf19
#
_entry.id   f7f6ab72a4b9e985d93b14a67e19cf19
#
_cell.length_a   1.000
_cell.length_b   1.000
_cell.length_c   1.000
_cell.angle_alpha   90.00
_cell.angle_beta   90.00
_cell.angle_gamma   90.00
#
_symmetry.space_group_name_H-M   'P 1'
#
loop_
_entity.id
_entity.type
_entity.pdbx_description
1 polymer ?
#
loop_
_entity_poly.entity_id
_entity_poly.type
_entity_poly.pdbx_seq_one_letter_code
_entity_poly.pdbx_strand_id
1 'polypeptide(L)'
;GVHSANNYDMLQNIARDEWGFEGLVMTDWYTSQDTTEMGMVSPSGKYSHSSSVQCIKAGNDLQMPGCQQNVDDIVEAVNEGKEITKADLQRCAKHILSVALKTM
;
A
#
# COMPACT_ATOMS: atom_id res chain seq x y z
N GLY A 1 2.86 -6.98 15.64
CA GLY A 1 3.20 -7.62 14.39
C GLY A 1 3.40 -6.62 13.26
N VAL A 2 3.37 -7.11 12.04
CA VAL A 2 3.44 -6.25 10.84
C VAL A 2 2.17 -5.40 10.75
N HIS A 3 2.32 -4.10 10.45
CA HIS A 3 1.18 -3.23 10.19
C HIS A 3 0.34 -3.81 9.05
N SER A 4 -0.99 -3.83 9.19
CA SER A 4 -1.87 -4.46 8.20
C SER A 4 -1.65 -3.95 6.78
N ALA A 5 -1.44 -2.64 6.63
CA ALA A 5 -1.19 -2.02 5.33
C ALA A 5 0.19 -2.36 4.74
N ASN A 6 1.12 -2.85 5.56
CA ASN A 6 2.45 -3.32 5.12
C ASN A 6 2.52 -4.83 4.96
N ASN A 7 1.42 -5.53 5.15
CA ASN A 7 1.40 -6.99 5.23
C ASN A 7 1.13 -7.62 3.86
N TYR A 8 2.18 -7.86 3.10
CA TYR A 8 2.13 -8.51 1.79
C TYR A 8 1.46 -9.89 1.87
N ASP A 9 1.79 -10.67 2.90
CA ASP A 9 1.24 -12.02 3.05
C ASP A 9 -0.29 -12.00 3.17
N MET A 10 -0.82 -11.09 3.98
CA MET A 10 -2.26 -10.94 4.14
C MET A 10 -2.94 -10.41 2.87
N LEU A 11 -2.37 -9.38 2.25
CA LEU A 11 -3.01 -8.70 1.13
C LEU A 11 -2.85 -9.46 -0.19
N GLN A 12 -1.67 -9.99 -0.46
CA GLN A 12 -1.39 -10.68 -1.72
C GLN A 12 -1.61 -12.18 -1.61
N ASN A 13 -0.91 -12.84 -0.70
CA ASN A 13 -0.94 -14.31 -0.66
C ASN A 13 -2.30 -14.84 -0.18
N ILE A 14 -2.88 -14.25 0.84
CA ILE A 14 -4.17 -14.71 1.38
C ILE A 14 -5.34 -14.13 0.59
N ALA A 15 -5.48 -12.80 0.57
CA ALA A 15 -6.66 -12.17 -0.03
C ALA A 15 -6.74 -12.41 -1.55
N ARG A 16 -5.67 -12.15 -2.29
CA ARG A 16 -5.72 -12.25 -3.75
C ARG A 16 -5.49 -13.67 -4.26
N ASP A 17 -4.44 -14.34 -3.78
CA ASP A 17 -4.06 -15.65 -4.31
C ASP A 17 -4.92 -16.78 -3.73
N GLU A 18 -5.09 -16.83 -2.41
CA GLU A 18 -5.83 -17.91 -1.76
C GLU A 18 -7.35 -17.71 -1.86
N TRP A 19 -7.84 -16.50 -1.59
CA TRP A 19 -9.28 -16.22 -1.62
C TRP A 19 -9.78 -15.72 -2.97
N GLY A 20 -8.90 -15.41 -3.92
CA GLY A 20 -9.28 -14.97 -5.26
C GLY A 20 -9.86 -13.57 -5.33
N PHE A 21 -9.51 -12.68 -4.40
CA PHE A 21 -10.00 -11.30 -4.42
C PHE A 21 -9.46 -10.54 -5.63
N GLU A 22 -10.35 -9.99 -6.45
CA GLU A 22 -10.01 -9.31 -7.72
C GLU A 22 -10.23 -7.79 -7.69
N GLY A 23 -10.73 -7.25 -6.59
CA GLY A 23 -10.99 -5.82 -6.45
C GLY A 23 -9.74 -4.99 -6.16
N LEU A 24 -9.95 -3.73 -5.84
CA LEU A 24 -8.86 -2.87 -5.35
C LEU A 24 -8.77 -2.93 -3.83
N VAL A 25 -7.57 -2.71 -3.32
CA VAL A 25 -7.32 -2.56 -1.87
C VAL A 25 -6.98 -1.11 -1.60
N MET A 26 -7.72 -0.48 -0.70
CA MET A 26 -7.54 0.90 -0.29
C MET A 26 -7.04 0.92 1.14
N THR A 27 -6.08 1.79 1.44
CA THR A 27 -5.63 1.97 2.83
C THR A 27 -6.73 2.63 3.66
N ASP A 28 -6.68 2.44 4.97
CA ASP A 28 -7.45 3.27 5.87
C ASP A 28 -6.94 4.72 5.79
N TRP A 29 -7.72 5.67 6.30
CA TRP A 29 -7.37 7.09 6.23
C TRP A 29 -6.11 7.40 7.03
N TYR A 30 -5.19 8.12 6.41
CA TYR A 30 -3.91 8.56 7.01
C TYR A 30 -2.94 7.43 7.37
N THR A 31 -3.23 6.18 7.00
CA THR A 31 -2.38 5.03 7.32
C THR A 31 -0.92 5.24 6.88
N SER A 32 -0.71 5.80 5.70
CA SER A 32 0.64 6.07 5.19
C SER A 32 1.36 7.22 5.91
N GLN A 33 0.68 7.87 6.86
CA GLN A 33 1.20 8.97 7.66
C GLN A 33 1.26 8.60 9.16
N ASP A 34 1.06 7.33 9.49
CA ASP A 34 1.15 6.86 10.87
C ASP A 34 2.52 7.15 11.46
N THR A 35 2.55 7.60 12.69
CA THR A 35 3.77 7.96 13.40
C THR A 35 3.83 7.31 14.77
N THR A 36 5.04 7.32 15.34
CA THR A 36 5.26 6.83 16.71
C THR A 36 4.43 7.63 17.72
N GLU A 37 4.29 8.93 17.50
CA GLU A 37 3.54 9.83 18.39
C GLU A 37 2.06 9.50 18.43
N MET A 38 1.52 8.95 17.34
CA MET A 38 0.13 8.51 17.26
C MET A 38 -0.10 7.12 17.85
N GLY A 39 0.96 6.45 18.32
CA GLY A 39 0.87 5.11 18.88
C GLY A 39 0.54 4.02 17.86
N MET A 40 0.72 4.29 16.58
CA MET A 40 0.35 3.39 15.48
C MET A 40 1.54 2.61 14.94
N VAL A 41 2.52 2.37 15.78
CA VAL A 41 3.72 1.60 15.45
C VAL A 41 3.80 0.35 16.29
N SER A 42 4.56 -0.62 15.83
CA SER A 42 4.77 -1.86 16.57
C SER A 42 5.37 -1.56 17.95
N PRO A 43 4.71 -2.00 19.04
CA PRO A 43 5.24 -1.78 20.39
C PRO A 43 6.62 -2.41 20.61
N SER A 44 6.95 -3.46 19.87
CA SER A 44 8.24 -4.13 19.98
C SER A 44 9.36 -3.38 19.27
N GLY A 45 9.04 -2.41 18.42
CA GLY A 45 9.99 -1.75 17.53
C GLY A 45 10.57 -2.65 16.44
N LYS A 46 10.11 -3.89 16.34
CA LYS A 46 10.61 -4.87 15.37
C LYS A 46 10.14 -4.56 13.95
N TYR A 47 8.93 -4.03 13.81
CA TYR A 47 8.32 -3.75 12.52
C TYR A 47 8.16 -2.25 12.33
N SER A 48 8.40 -1.78 11.11
CA SER A 48 8.24 -0.38 10.76
C SER A 48 6.76 0.05 10.77
N HIS A 49 6.52 1.33 10.98
CA HIS A 49 5.22 1.92 10.73
C HIS A 49 4.93 1.91 9.22
N SER A 50 3.66 2.13 8.85
CA SER A 50 3.27 2.17 7.45
C SER A 50 3.86 3.41 6.75
N SER A 51 4.06 3.26 5.45
CA SER A 51 4.47 4.36 4.57
C SER A 51 3.85 4.16 3.20
N SER A 52 3.80 5.21 2.40
CA SER A 52 3.24 5.13 1.04
C SER A 52 3.90 4.03 0.21
N VAL A 53 5.22 3.94 0.27
CA VAL A 53 6.00 2.95 -0.47
C VAL A 53 5.73 1.53 0.02
N GLN A 54 5.72 1.32 1.35
CA GLN A 54 5.46 0.00 1.92
C GLN A 54 4.02 -0.46 1.66
N CYS A 55 3.06 0.45 1.69
CA CYS A 55 1.67 0.15 1.35
C CYS A 55 1.54 -0.40 -0.07
N ILE A 56 2.20 0.24 -1.04
CA ILE A 56 2.20 -0.22 -2.43
C ILE A 56 2.89 -1.58 -2.55
N LYS A 57 4.05 -1.72 -1.94
CA LYS A 57 4.82 -2.96 -1.95
C LYS A 57 4.01 -4.13 -1.39
N ALA A 58 3.21 -3.89 -0.35
CA ALA A 58 2.40 -4.90 0.28
C ALA A 58 1.13 -5.27 -0.50
N GLY A 59 0.72 -4.46 -1.48
CA GLY A 59 -0.43 -4.78 -2.32
C GLY A 59 -1.62 -3.84 -2.20
N ASN A 60 -1.50 -2.71 -1.50
CA ASN A 60 -2.52 -1.66 -1.57
C ASN A 60 -2.44 -0.96 -2.91
N ASP A 61 -3.60 -0.61 -3.46
CA ASP A 61 -3.70 0.04 -4.76
C ASP A 61 -3.98 1.54 -4.66
N LEU A 62 -4.64 1.98 -3.60
CA LEU A 62 -5.09 3.34 -3.42
C LEU A 62 -4.82 3.79 -1.98
N GLN A 63 -4.26 4.98 -1.81
CA GLN A 63 -3.96 5.54 -0.50
C GLN A 63 -4.95 6.65 -0.13
N MET A 64 -5.48 6.62 1.08
CA MET A 64 -6.46 7.57 1.54
C MET A 64 -5.97 8.38 2.74
N PRO A 65 -6.17 9.71 2.72
CA PRO A 65 -6.61 10.49 1.57
C PRO A 65 -5.46 10.77 0.58
N GLY A 66 -4.21 10.42 0.97
CA GLY A 66 -3.02 10.76 0.22
C GLY A 66 -2.58 12.22 0.43
N CYS A 67 -1.36 12.52 0.07
CA CYS A 67 -0.80 13.87 0.10
C CYS A 67 0.36 13.97 -0.89
N GLN A 68 0.84 15.19 -1.13
CA GLN A 68 1.95 15.42 -2.06
C GLN A 68 3.22 14.67 -1.62
N GLN A 69 3.48 14.59 -0.32
CA GLN A 69 4.65 13.85 0.18
C GLN A 69 4.58 12.36 -0.20
N ASN A 70 3.38 11.77 -0.17
CA ASN A 70 3.21 10.36 -0.63
C ASN A 70 3.62 10.21 -2.10
N VAL A 71 3.22 11.14 -2.95
CA VAL A 71 3.58 11.13 -4.37
C VAL A 71 5.10 11.26 -4.54
N ASP A 72 5.70 12.20 -3.83
CA ASP A 72 7.15 12.45 -3.92
C ASP A 72 7.94 11.22 -3.47
N ASP A 73 7.55 10.59 -2.37
CA ASP A 73 8.18 9.38 -1.84
C ASP A 73 8.08 8.21 -2.82
N ILE A 74 6.92 8.06 -3.45
CA ILE A 74 6.68 7.00 -4.45
C ILE A 74 7.55 7.22 -5.68
N VAL A 75 7.59 8.45 -6.19
CA VAL A 75 8.40 8.79 -7.38
C VAL A 75 9.88 8.54 -7.09
N GLU A 76 10.37 8.96 -5.94
CA GLU A 76 11.76 8.72 -5.52
C GLU A 76 12.06 7.22 -5.45
N ALA A 77 11.18 6.44 -4.81
CA ALA A 77 11.37 5.00 -4.66
C ALA A 77 11.39 4.27 -6.01
N VAL A 78 10.52 4.66 -6.94
CA VAL A 78 10.50 4.08 -8.29
C VAL A 78 11.77 4.44 -9.06
N ASN A 79 12.25 5.66 -8.93
CA ASN A 79 13.49 6.09 -9.58
C ASN A 79 14.70 5.34 -9.03
N GLU A 80 14.72 5.02 -7.74
CA GLU A 80 15.75 4.17 -7.15
C GLU A 80 15.63 2.70 -7.54
N GLY A 81 14.42 2.22 -7.78
CA GLY A 81 14.14 0.86 -8.21
C GLY A 81 14.42 -0.23 -7.16
N LYS A 82 14.46 0.13 -5.87
CA LYS A 82 14.82 -0.81 -4.80
C LYS A 82 13.61 -1.42 -4.10
N GLU A 83 12.66 -0.59 -3.68
CA GLU A 83 11.50 -1.03 -2.89
C GLU A 83 10.33 -1.37 -3.78
N ILE A 84 10.01 -0.49 -4.71
CA ILE A 84 8.93 -0.63 -5.69
C ILE A 84 9.42 -0.25 -7.07
N THR A 85 8.71 -0.73 -8.09
CA THR A 85 9.04 -0.49 -9.48
C THR A 85 7.85 0.12 -10.22
N LYS A 86 8.09 0.56 -11.46
CA LYS A 86 7.02 1.02 -12.34
C LYS A 86 5.92 -0.05 -12.51
N ALA A 87 6.31 -1.33 -12.54
CA ALA A 87 5.35 -2.43 -12.65
C ALA A 87 4.39 -2.48 -11.45
N ASP A 88 4.84 -2.14 -10.24
CA ASP A 88 3.98 -2.06 -9.08
C ASP A 88 2.93 -0.97 -9.24
N LEU A 89 3.30 0.19 -9.77
CA LEU A 89 2.37 1.29 -10.04
C LEU A 89 1.38 0.91 -11.15
N GLN A 90 1.83 0.20 -12.18
CA GLN A 90 0.96 -0.29 -13.24
C GLN A 90 -0.07 -1.29 -12.70
N ARG A 91 0.34 -2.15 -11.78
CA ARG A 91 -0.57 -3.07 -11.10
C ARG A 91 -1.65 -2.31 -10.32
N CYS A 92 -1.27 -1.30 -9.54
CA CYS A 92 -2.24 -0.45 -8.82
C CYS A 92 -3.23 0.21 -9.80
N ALA A 93 -2.73 0.82 -10.85
CA ALA A 93 -3.56 1.47 -11.86
C ALA A 93 -4.52 0.48 -12.51
N LYS A 94 -4.06 -0.73 -12.82
CA LYS A 94 -4.88 -1.78 -13.42
C LYS A 94 -6.05 -2.16 -12.51
N HIS A 95 -5.81 -2.36 -11.23
CA HIS A 95 -6.87 -2.69 -10.27
C HIS A 95 -7.89 -1.55 -10.15
N ILE A 96 -7.43 -0.31 -10.06
CA ILE A 96 -8.29 0.87 -9.98
C ILE A 96 -9.16 0.99 -11.24
N LEU A 97 -8.56 0.87 -12.42
CA LEU A 97 -9.28 0.95 -13.69
C LEU A 97 -10.29 -0.19 -13.83
N SER A 98 -9.96 -1.40 -13.40
CA SER A 98 -10.88 -2.54 -13.44
C SER A 98 -12.15 -2.28 -12.63
N VAL A 99 -12.02 -1.70 -11.44
CA VAL A 99 -13.18 -1.33 -10.61
C VAL A 99 -13.94 -0.16 -11.24
N ALA A 100 -13.25 0.86 -11.73
CA ALA A 100 -13.88 2.01 -12.39
C ALA A 100 -14.74 1.57 -13.58
N LEU A 101 -14.24 0.65 -14.40
CA LEU A 101 -14.98 0.13 -15.56
C LEU A 101 -16.26 -0.60 -15.16
N LYS A 102 -16.27 -1.26 -14.01
CA LYS A 102 -17.47 -1.95 -13.51
C LYS A 102 -18.56 -0.99 -13.02
N THR A 103 -18.21 0.24 -12.73
CA THR A 103 -19.16 1.26 -12.24
C THR A 103 -19.68 2.20 -13.32
N MET A 104 -19.22 2.03 -14.52
CA MET A 104 -19.64 2.85 -15.67
C MET A 104 -20.92 2.33 -16.31
#